data_070025178d0bba9d9d96629ee750cfa3
#
_entry.id   070025178d0bba9d9d96629ee750cfa3
#
_cell.length_a   1.000
_cell.length_b   1.000
_cell.length_c   1.000
_cell.angle_alpha   90.00
_cell.angle_beta   90.00
_cell.angle_gamma   90.00
#
_symmetry.space_group_name_H-M   'P 1'
#
loop_
_entity.id
_entity.type
_entity.pdbx_description
1 polymer ?
#
loop_
_entity_poly.entity_id
_entity_poly.type
_entity_poly.pdbx_seq_one_letter_code
_entity_poly.pdbx_strand_id
1 'polypeptide(L)'
;MKYLHIMMIALMSIALPVKAESTVPAPVEQVNSSMNMAQKKVREAAVKINTGGGHGSGSYVVYRDAHLVFTAQHVTDGPIGSIYHVYKDKEMRMATLIWSDSASDMAVLHLSERFVTISPMKWSPQNKTAQVGTEITYSGYPSSHQLMTFGGTVAGYAEKTGLAKQIIVNTYGWFGCSGSVVYTLSGDIVGILYGVDVEYYPGVQVQENMIWVAPIQILKIDIILKSMCRDLPKGTMRACR
;
A
#
# COMPACT_ATOMS: atom_id res chain seq x y z
N MET A 1 45.97 -54.60 -32.65
CA MET A 1 45.46 -53.47 -31.88
C MET A 1 44.31 -52.87 -32.70
N LYS A 2 43.01 -53.15 -32.29
CA LYS A 2 41.83 -52.67 -32.99
C LYS A 2 41.24 -51.54 -32.19
N TYR A 3 41.16 -50.35 -32.75
CA TYR A 3 40.53 -49.18 -32.14
C TYR A 3 39.02 -49.24 -32.40
N LEU A 4 38.26 -49.35 -31.33
CA LEU A 4 36.81 -49.31 -31.34
C LEU A 4 36.36 -47.85 -31.19
N HIS A 5 35.78 -47.25 -32.25
CA HIS A 5 35.21 -45.93 -32.22
C HIS A 5 33.79 -46.01 -31.66
N ILE A 6 33.59 -45.49 -30.43
CA ILE A 6 32.26 -45.32 -29.86
C ILE A 6 31.71 -44.01 -30.41
N MET A 7 30.70 -44.10 -31.23
CA MET A 7 29.95 -42.95 -31.75
C MET A 7 28.89 -42.54 -30.72
N MET A 8 29.13 -41.43 -30.05
CA MET A 8 28.23 -40.85 -29.05
C MET A 8 27.13 -40.09 -29.78
N ILE A 9 25.92 -40.65 -29.84
CA ILE A 9 24.75 -39.99 -30.40
C ILE A 9 24.21 -39.04 -29.31
N ALA A 10 24.40 -37.73 -29.51
CA ALA A 10 23.78 -36.69 -28.67
C ALA A 10 22.31 -36.59 -29.04
N LEU A 11 21.42 -37.06 -28.16
CA LEU A 11 19.99 -36.77 -28.25
C LEU A 11 19.79 -35.30 -27.88
N MET A 12 19.58 -34.46 -28.87
CA MET A 12 19.10 -33.09 -28.69
C MET A 12 17.62 -33.13 -28.34
N SER A 13 17.27 -32.96 -27.05
CA SER A 13 15.90 -32.79 -26.61
C SER A 13 15.45 -31.37 -27.05
N ILE A 14 14.63 -31.32 -28.08
CA ILE A 14 13.95 -30.11 -28.52
C ILE A 14 12.81 -29.86 -27.49
N ALA A 15 13.06 -29.01 -26.50
CA ALA A 15 12.01 -28.48 -25.64
C ALA A 15 11.13 -27.55 -26.48
N LEU A 16 9.96 -28.01 -26.86
CA LEU A 16 8.92 -27.16 -27.43
C LEU A 16 8.50 -26.13 -26.36
N PRO A 17 8.38 -24.85 -26.72
CA PRO A 17 7.86 -23.87 -25.78
C PRO A 17 6.41 -24.24 -25.45
N VAL A 18 6.17 -24.63 -24.20
CA VAL A 18 4.82 -24.73 -23.64
C VAL A 18 4.27 -23.30 -23.63
N LYS A 19 3.38 -23.04 -24.59
CA LYS A 19 2.58 -21.81 -24.55
C LYS A 19 1.75 -21.89 -23.27
N ALA A 20 2.12 -21.07 -22.26
CA ALA A 20 1.26 -20.89 -21.10
C ALA A 20 -0.08 -20.34 -21.61
N GLU A 21 -1.11 -21.17 -21.58
CA GLU A 21 -2.48 -20.70 -21.81
C GLU A 21 -2.75 -19.64 -20.77
N SER A 22 -2.98 -18.41 -21.23
CA SER A 22 -3.46 -17.33 -20.43
C SER A 22 -4.79 -17.79 -19.83
N THR A 23 -4.76 -18.14 -18.54
CA THR A 23 -6.00 -18.37 -17.79
C THR A 23 -6.82 -17.09 -17.89
N VAL A 24 -8.00 -17.21 -18.47
CA VAL A 24 -8.95 -16.08 -18.56
C VAL A 24 -9.13 -15.53 -17.16
N PRO A 25 -8.82 -14.26 -16.90
CA PRO A 25 -8.98 -13.71 -15.56
C PRO A 25 -10.43 -13.82 -15.14
N ALA A 26 -10.65 -14.23 -13.89
CA ALA A 26 -12.00 -14.30 -13.33
C ALA A 26 -12.72 -12.96 -13.55
N PRO A 27 -13.98 -12.96 -13.95
CA PRO A 27 -14.73 -11.72 -14.15
C PRO A 27 -14.63 -10.84 -12.90
N VAL A 28 -14.40 -9.53 -13.10
CA VAL A 28 -14.28 -8.55 -12.00
C VAL A 28 -15.47 -8.62 -11.05
N GLU A 29 -16.63 -8.95 -11.57
CA GLU A 29 -17.86 -9.13 -10.82
C GLU A 29 -17.79 -10.28 -9.79
N GLN A 30 -17.14 -11.40 -10.14
CA GLN A 30 -16.95 -12.52 -9.21
C GLN A 30 -15.93 -12.17 -8.10
N VAL A 31 -14.90 -11.40 -8.39
CA VAL A 31 -13.91 -10.97 -7.39
C VAL A 31 -14.55 -10.10 -6.31
N ASN A 32 -15.53 -9.29 -6.65
CA ASN A 32 -16.18 -8.36 -5.74
C ASN A 32 -17.45 -8.91 -5.05
N SER A 33 -17.94 -10.07 -5.47
CA SER A 33 -19.26 -10.57 -5.01
C SER A 33 -19.32 -10.87 -3.51
N SER A 34 -18.21 -11.32 -2.93
CA SER A 34 -18.11 -11.65 -1.49
C SER A 34 -17.69 -10.48 -0.59
N MET A 35 -17.31 -9.35 -1.18
CA MET A 35 -16.85 -8.18 -0.41
C MET A 35 -18.01 -7.33 0.05
N ASN A 36 -17.94 -6.83 1.29
CA ASN A 36 -18.86 -5.81 1.76
C ASN A 36 -18.59 -4.45 1.07
N MET A 37 -19.47 -3.47 1.29
CA MET A 37 -19.36 -2.15 0.64
C MET A 37 -18.09 -1.38 1.04
N ALA A 38 -17.63 -1.51 2.28
CA ALA A 38 -16.40 -0.86 2.72
C ALA A 38 -15.17 -1.50 2.05
N GLN A 39 -15.11 -2.83 2.00
CA GLN A 39 -14.03 -3.55 1.32
C GLN A 39 -13.95 -3.18 -0.18
N LYS A 40 -15.09 -3.08 -0.86
CA LYS A 40 -15.14 -2.63 -2.27
C LYS A 40 -14.55 -1.23 -2.44
N LYS A 41 -14.94 -0.28 -1.59
CA LYS A 41 -14.41 1.10 -1.61
C LYS A 41 -12.92 1.15 -1.29
N VAL A 42 -12.46 0.39 -0.27
CA VAL A 42 -11.04 0.29 0.10
C VAL A 42 -10.22 -0.25 -1.07
N ARG A 43 -10.70 -1.31 -1.73
CA ARG A 43 -10.06 -1.89 -2.90
C ARG A 43 -10.05 -0.91 -4.10
N GLU A 44 -11.13 -0.19 -4.33
CA GLU A 44 -11.23 0.83 -5.36
C GLU A 44 -10.20 1.95 -5.14
N ALA A 45 -10.11 2.46 -3.90
CA ALA A 45 -9.21 3.55 -3.54
C ALA A 45 -7.73 3.16 -3.44
N ALA A 46 -7.40 1.87 -3.38
CA ALA A 46 -6.01 1.41 -3.29
C ALA A 46 -5.25 1.71 -4.58
N VAL A 47 -4.06 2.29 -4.45
CA VAL A 47 -3.19 2.72 -5.56
C VAL A 47 -1.78 2.15 -5.41
N LYS A 48 -1.07 2.02 -6.54
CA LYS A 48 0.33 1.62 -6.62
C LYS A 48 1.21 2.85 -6.78
N ILE A 49 2.29 2.94 -6.02
CA ILE A 49 3.25 4.05 -6.09
C ILE A 49 4.56 3.51 -6.64
N ASN A 50 5.03 4.08 -7.75
CA ASN A 50 6.31 3.72 -8.34
C ASN A 50 7.43 4.49 -7.65
N THR A 51 8.49 3.77 -7.23
CA THR A 51 9.66 4.30 -6.51
C THR A 51 10.92 4.35 -7.38
N GLY A 52 10.81 4.11 -8.69
CA GLY A 52 11.97 4.04 -9.61
C GLY A 52 12.73 2.73 -9.58
N GLY A 53 12.88 2.09 -8.42
CA GLY A 53 13.53 0.78 -8.26
C GLY A 53 12.57 -0.35 -7.85
N GLY A 54 11.30 -0.01 -7.62
CA GLY A 54 10.28 -0.93 -7.15
C GLY A 54 8.93 -0.23 -7.04
N HIS A 55 8.13 -0.67 -6.10
CA HIS A 55 6.85 -0.04 -5.82
C HIS A 55 6.42 -0.25 -4.36
N GLY A 56 5.53 0.59 -3.92
CA GLY A 56 4.73 0.41 -2.73
C GLY A 56 3.25 0.59 -3.02
N SER A 57 2.47 0.57 -1.99
CA SER A 57 1.02 0.77 -2.01
C SER A 57 0.63 2.09 -1.34
N GLY A 58 -0.58 2.53 -1.59
CA GLY A 58 -1.19 3.67 -0.93
C GLY A 58 -2.69 3.63 -1.03
N SER A 59 -3.36 4.61 -0.47
CA SER A 59 -4.79 4.80 -0.65
C SER A 59 -5.11 6.22 -1.06
N TYR A 60 -5.94 6.35 -2.08
CA TYR A 60 -6.49 7.62 -2.54
C TYR A 60 -7.58 8.09 -1.59
N VAL A 61 -7.32 9.22 -0.94
CA VAL A 61 -8.15 9.79 0.12
C VAL A 61 -8.50 11.22 -0.23
N VAL A 62 -9.73 11.64 0.05
CA VAL A 62 -10.13 13.04 -0.01
C VAL A 62 -10.39 13.56 1.40
N TYR A 63 -9.77 14.69 1.71
CA TYR A 63 -10.03 15.44 2.92
C TYR A 63 -10.27 16.90 2.56
N ARG A 64 -11.44 17.41 2.92
CA ARG A 64 -11.97 18.67 2.36
C ARG A 64 -11.78 18.69 0.86
N ASP A 65 -11.36 19.43 0.10
CA ASP A 65 -11.21 19.31 -1.37
C ASP A 65 -9.77 18.90 -1.78
N ALA A 66 -8.91 18.47 -0.84
CA ALA A 66 -7.59 17.99 -1.14
C ALA A 66 -7.62 16.51 -1.55
N HIS A 67 -7.06 16.20 -2.71
CA HIS A 67 -6.88 14.85 -3.23
C HIS A 67 -5.51 14.33 -2.80
N LEU A 68 -5.48 13.36 -1.92
CA LEU A 68 -4.28 12.89 -1.22
C LEU A 68 -4.06 11.40 -1.47
N VAL A 69 -2.81 10.97 -1.34
CA VAL A 69 -2.47 9.56 -1.21
C VAL A 69 -1.70 9.39 0.09
N PHE A 70 -2.22 8.54 0.96
CA PHE A 70 -1.53 8.11 2.18
C PHE A 70 -0.68 6.90 1.87
N THR A 71 0.55 6.87 2.37
CA THR A 71 1.51 5.78 2.15
C THR A 71 2.55 5.73 3.26
N ALA A 72 3.47 4.75 3.21
CA ALA A 72 4.61 4.69 4.11
C ALA A 72 5.74 5.63 3.65
N GLN A 73 6.54 6.13 4.61
CA GLN A 73 7.63 7.07 4.31
C GLN A 73 8.71 6.40 3.46
N HIS A 74 9.12 5.15 3.77
CA HIS A 74 10.15 4.45 3.02
C HIS A 74 9.75 4.12 1.57
N VAL A 75 8.46 4.22 1.21
CA VAL A 75 7.98 4.17 -0.18
C VAL A 75 8.29 5.47 -0.91
N THR A 76 8.42 6.59 -0.17
CA THR A 76 8.64 7.93 -0.70
C THR A 76 9.91 8.53 -0.06
N ASP A 77 11.05 7.96 -0.37
CA ASP A 77 12.36 8.27 0.23
C ASP A 77 12.98 9.61 -0.22
N GLY A 78 12.33 10.31 -1.15
CA GLY A 78 12.78 11.62 -1.62
C GLY A 78 12.47 12.77 -0.63
N PRO A 79 13.06 13.97 -0.87
CA PRO A 79 12.75 15.16 -0.08
C PRO A 79 11.32 15.66 -0.34
N ILE A 80 10.78 16.47 0.57
CA ILE A 80 9.50 17.16 0.35
C ILE A 80 9.54 17.94 -0.96
N GLY A 81 8.48 17.83 -1.77
CA GLY A 81 8.41 18.36 -3.13
C GLY A 81 8.74 17.35 -4.22
N SER A 82 9.28 16.17 -3.89
CA SER A 82 9.52 15.09 -4.86
C SER A 82 8.21 14.62 -5.51
N ILE A 83 8.30 14.27 -6.79
CA ILE A 83 7.15 13.82 -7.59
C ILE A 83 7.20 12.30 -7.74
N TYR A 84 6.06 11.66 -7.49
CA TYR A 84 5.86 10.22 -7.64
C TYR A 84 4.75 9.93 -8.64
N HIS A 85 4.90 8.83 -9.37
CA HIS A 85 3.85 8.31 -10.24
C HIS A 85 2.97 7.35 -9.46
N VAL A 86 1.69 7.67 -9.42
CA VAL A 86 0.66 6.90 -8.72
C VAL A 86 -0.24 6.26 -9.75
N TYR A 87 -0.42 4.95 -9.66
CA TYR A 87 -1.16 4.16 -10.64
C TYR A 87 -2.39 3.51 -10.01
N LYS A 88 -3.45 3.49 -10.79
CA LYS A 88 -4.59 2.60 -10.61
C LYS A 88 -4.97 2.02 -11.96
N ASP A 89 -4.83 0.71 -12.09
CA ASP A 89 -5.04 0.00 -13.35
C ASP A 89 -4.22 0.67 -14.50
N LYS A 90 -4.88 1.25 -15.49
CA LYS A 90 -4.24 1.95 -16.60
C LYS A 90 -4.13 3.47 -16.39
N GLU A 91 -4.73 4.00 -15.32
CA GLU A 91 -4.70 5.43 -15.02
C GLU A 91 -3.47 5.78 -14.17
N MET A 92 -2.71 6.79 -14.60
CA MET A 92 -1.56 7.32 -13.89
C MET A 92 -1.81 8.79 -13.51
N ARG A 93 -1.40 9.17 -12.30
CA ARG A 93 -1.38 10.54 -11.82
C ARG A 93 -0.02 10.88 -11.21
N MET A 94 0.38 12.12 -11.36
CA MET A 94 1.53 12.66 -10.64
C MET A 94 1.08 13.14 -9.25
N ALA A 95 1.89 12.85 -8.26
CA ALA A 95 1.66 13.26 -6.88
C ALA A 95 2.93 13.84 -6.29
N THR A 96 2.80 14.94 -5.56
CA THR A 96 3.91 15.61 -4.88
C THR A 96 3.96 15.19 -3.41
N LEU A 97 5.12 14.82 -2.91
CA LEU A 97 5.34 14.56 -1.50
C LEU A 97 5.22 15.86 -0.71
N ILE A 98 4.17 15.97 0.09
CA ILE A 98 3.89 17.19 0.89
C ILE A 98 4.23 17.03 2.37
N TRP A 99 4.37 15.80 2.84
CA TRP A 99 4.77 15.51 4.22
C TRP A 99 5.28 14.07 4.32
N SER A 100 6.30 13.90 5.14
CA SER A 100 6.82 12.58 5.52
C SER A 100 7.40 12.65 6.94
N ASP A 101 7.29 11.52 7.64
CA ASP A 101 7.83 11.37 8.99
C ASP A 101 8.47 9.98 9.13
N SER A 102 9.79 9.96 9.21
CA SER A 102 10.57 8.72 9.35
C SER A 102 10.37 8.03 10.70
N ALA A 103 9.98 8.79 11.74
CA ALA A 103 9.75 8.21 13.05
C ALA A 103 8.49 7.33 13.09
N SER A 104 7.44 7.69 12.37
CA SER A 104 6.22 6.89 12.23
C SER A 104 6.16 6.07 10.96
N ASP A 105 7.11 6.26 10.06
CA ASP A 105 7.12 5.68 8.70
C ASP A 105 5.83 5.98 7.92
N MET A 106 5.40 7.24 7.93
CA MET A 106 4.20 7.70 7.24
C MET A 106 4.53 8.83 6.27
N ALA A 107 3.82 8.88 5.16
CA ALA A 107 3.93 9.97 4.18
C ALA A 107 2.57 10.34 3.56
N VAL A 108 2.48 11.57 3.09
CA VAL A 108 1.32 12.11 2.38
C VAL A 108 1.77 12.71 1.06
N LEU A 109 1.18 12.21 -0.02
CA LEU A 109 1.30 12.78 -1.35
C LEU A 109 0.05 13.59 -1.67
N HIS A 110 0.23 14.71 -2.38
CA HIS A 110 -0.85 15.50 -2.96
C HIS A 110 -0.92 15.24 -4.47
N LEU A 111 -2.08 14.78 -4.95
CA LEU A 111 -2.31 14.57 -6.38
C LEU A 111 -2.46 15.91 -7.10
N SER A 112 -1.74 16.10 -8.21
CA SER A 112 -1.91 17.28 -9.09
C SER A 112 -3.28 17.30 -9.75
N GLU A 113 -3.81 16.10 -10.06
CA GLU A 113 -5.12 15.88 -10.64
C GLU A 113 -5.80 14.68 -9.97
N ARG A 114 -7.11 14.74 -9.81
CA ARG A 114 -7.91 13.63 -9.31
C ARG A 114 -7.90 12.44 -10.28
N PHE A 115 -8.03 11.24 -9.75
CA PHE A 115 -8.40 10.10 -10.58
C PHE A 115 -9.83 10.28 -11.11
N VAL A 116 -10.07 9.78 -12.32
CA VAL A 116 -11.39 9.83 -12.96
C VAL A 116 -12.07 8.47 -12.99
N THR A 117 -11.29 7.38 -12.89
CA THR A 117 -11.79 5.99 -12.95
C THR A 117 -12.15 5.42 -11.58
N ILE A 118 -11.71 6.06 -10.50
CA ILE A 118 -11.93 5.58 -9.13
C ILE A 118 -12.40 6.69 -8.20
N SER A 119 -13.09 6.29 -7.14
CA SER A 119 -13.54 7.18 -6.06
C SER A 119 -12.57 7.14 -4.88
N PRO A 120 -12.26 8.31 -4.27
CA PRO A 120 -11.45 8.37 -3.07
C PRO A 120 -12.22 7.86 -1.85
N MET A 121 -11.48 7.35 -0.86
CA MET A 121 -12.01 7.23 0.49
C MET A 121 -12.20 8.62 1.09
N LYS A 122 -13.37 8.89 1.63
CA LYS A 122 -13.61 10.09 2.44
C LYS A 122 -13.00 9.88 3.81
N TRP A 123 -12.18 10.82 4.25
CA TRP A 123 -11.58 10.73 5.56
C TRP A 123 -12.05 11.87 6.46
N SER A 124 -12.29 11.51 7.71
CA SER A 124 -12.47 12.45 8.82
C SER A 124 -11.48 12.08 9.91
N PRO A 125 -10.69 13.03 10.43
CA PRO A 125 -9.77 12.75 11.52
C PRO A 125 -10.49 12.12 12.71
N GLN A 126 -9.97 11.01 13.18
CA GLN A 126 -10.52 10.29 14.32
C GLN A 126 -9.52 10.29 15.48
N ASN A 127 -10.03 10.40 16.70
CA ASN A 127 -9.21 10.37 17.91
C ASN A 127 -9.16 8.97 18.56
N LYS A 128 -9.92 8.01 18.05
CA LYS A 128 -10.00 6.66 18.63
C LYS A 128 -9.08 5.72 17.88
N THR A 129 -8.24 5.02 18.62
CA THR A 129 -7.47 3.88 18.12
C THR A 129 -8.38 2.66 18.02
N ALA A 130 -8.22 1.87 16.97
CA ALA A 130 -8.95 0.62 16.82
C ALA A 130 -8.64 -0.32 17.98
N GLN A 131 -9.65 -0.95 18.55
CA GLN A 131 -9.49 -1.85 19.70
C GLN A 131 -8.99 -3.23 19.27
N VAL A 132 -8.33 -3.95 20.18
CA VAL A 132 -7.96 -5.36 19.97
C VAL A 132 -9.22 -6.17 19.63
N GLY A 133 -9.12 -7.05 18.64
CA GLY A 133 -10.25 -7.82 18.11
C GLY A 133 -11.05 -7.09 17.02
N THR A 134 -10.77 -5.80 16.75
CA THR A 134 -11.42 -5.09 15.62
C THR A 134 -11.06 -5.75 14.30
N GLU A 135 -12.06 -6.13 13.53
CA GLU A 135 -11.89 -6.62 12.16
C GLU A 135 -11.44 -5.51 11.22
N ILE A 136 -10.45 -5.84 10.41
CA ILE A 136 -9.84 -4.89 9.46
C ILE A 136 -9.85 -5.44 8.04
N THR A 137 -9.66 -4.55 7.10
CA THR A 137 -9.37 -4.84 5.70
C THR A 137 -8.35 -3.85 5.15
N TYR A 138 -7.53 -4.30 4.21
CA TYR A 138 -6.71 -3.42 3.40
C TYR A 138 -6.56 -3.97 1.98
N SER A 139 -6.14 -3.13 1.07
CA SER A 139 -5.81 -3.55 -0.31
C SER A 139 -4.47 -2.96 -0.71
N GLY A 140 -3.66 -3.76 -1.40
CA GLY A 140 -2.31 -3.38 -1.81
C GLY A 140 -1.77 -4.27 -2.93
N TYR A 141 -0.51 -4.04 -3.28
CA TYR A 141 0.18 -4.68 -4.41
C TYR A 141 1.39 -5.49 -3.92
N PRO A 142 1.19 -6.69 -3.33
CA PRO A 142 2.31 -7.50 -2.83
C PRO A 142 3.17 -8.03 -3.97
N SER A 143 4.49 -7.95 -3.83
CA SER A 143 5.48 -8.44 -4.81
C SER A 143 5.17 -7.97 -6.24
N SER A 144 5.19 -8.88 -7.21
CA SER A 144 4.80 -8.61 -8.61
C SER A 144 3.31 -8.79 -8.89
N HIS A 145 2.51 -9.08 -7.85
CA HIS A 145 1.09 -9.34 -8.04
C HIS A 145 0.28 -8.09 -8.34
N GLN A 146 -0.89 -8.31 -8.94
CA GLN A 146 -1.90 -7.29 -9.09
C GLN A 146 -2.53 -6.96 -7.73
N LEU A 147 -3.43 -5.97 -7.72
CA LEU A 147 -4.15 -5.56 -6.52
C LEU A 147 -4.79 -6.75 -5.79
N MET A 148 -4.43 -6.92 -4.54
CA MET A 148 -5.02 -7.92 -3.63
C MET A 148 -5.72 -7.24 -2.46
N THR A 149 -6.71 -7.92 -1.88
CA THR A 149 -7.44 -7.45 -0.70
C THR A 149 -7.32 -8.49 0.40
N PHE A 150 -7.00 -8.04 1.59
CA PHE A 150 -6.76 -8.86 2.76
C PHE A 150 -7.70 -8.45 3.89
N GLY A 151 -8.07 -9.42 4.71
CA GLY A 151 -8.80 -9.22 5.96
C GLY A 151 -7.98 -9.73 7.13
N GLY A 152 -8.27 -9.24 8.31
CA GLY A 152 -7.60 -9.64 9.53
C GLY A 152 -8.20 -8.98 10.75
N THR A 153 -7.47 -8.97 11.86
CA THR A 153 -7.90 -8.39 13.13
C THR A 153 -6.77 -7.64 13.81
N VAL A 154 -7.09 -6.59 14.53
CA VAL A 154 -6.14 -5.94 15.44
C VAL A 154 -5.76 -6.94 16.54
N ALA A 155 -4.51 -7.38 16.54
CA ALA A 155 -4.00 -8.36 17.49
C ALA A 155 -3.51 -7.72 18.80
N GLY A 156 -3.00 -6.49 18.74
CA GLY A 156 -2.46 -5.80 19.90
C GLY A 156 -1.79 -4.50 19.57
N TYR A 157 -1.03 -4.02 20.54
CA TYR A 157 -0.21 -2.83 20.42
C TYR A 157 1.19 -3.12 20.91
N ALA A 158 2.18 -2.53 20.27
CA ALA A 158 3.57 -2.64 20.69
C ALA A 158 4.18 -1.24 20.85
N GLU A 159 5.09 -1.10 21.79
CA GLU A 159 5.90 0.09 21.95
C GLU A 159 7.18 -0.07 21.14
N LYS A 160 7.47 0.88 20.28
CA LYS A 160 8.74 0.97 19.58
C LYS A 160 9.49 2.18 20.14
N THR A 161 10.73 1.98 20.56
CA THR A 161 11.53 3.01 21.23
C THR A 161 11.50 4.34 20.47
N GLY A 162 11.07 5.40 21.13
CA GLY A 162 11.00 6.75 20.54
C GLY A 162 9.80 7.01 19.63
N LEU A 163 8.87 6.05 19.48
CA LEU A 163 7.70 6.15 18.62
C LEU A 163 6.39 6.13 19.42
N ALA A 164 5.34 6.62 18.79
CA ALA A 164 3.98 6.36 19.27
C ALA A 164 3.71 4.84 19.29
N LYS A 165 2.81 4.43 20.16
CA LYS A 165 2.37 3.04 20.28
C LYS A 165 1.88 2.54 18.91
N GLN A 166 2.50 1.50 18.41
CA GLN A 166 2.19 0.90 17.11
C GLN A 166 1.06 -0.12 17.24
N ILE A 167 0.34 -0.36 16.17
CA ILE A 167 -0.72 -1.36 16.11
C ILE A 167 -0.15 -2.62 15.44
N ILE A 168 -0.35 -3.78 16.06
CA ILE A 168 -0.05 -5.08 15.46
C ILE A 168 -1.36 -5.66 14.94
N VAL A 169 -1.35 -6.04 13.68
CA VAL A 169 -2.51 -6.62 13.01
C VAL A 169 -2.16 -8.02 12.52
N ASN A 170 -3.00 -8.98 12.86
CA ASN A 170 -2.92 -10.34 12.33
C ASN A 170 -3.59 -10.36 10.96
N THR A 171 -2.79 -10.33 9.91
CA THR A 171 -3.17 -10.43 8.50
C THR A 171 -1.92 -10.65 7.66
N TYR A 172 -2.05 -11.11 6.43
CA TYR A 172 -0.89 -11.24 5.53
C TYR A 172 -0.27 -9.88 5.22
N GLY A 173 1.07 -9.83 5.15
CA GLY A 173 1.85 -8.68 4.68
C GLY A 173 3.14 -9.11 4.00
N TRP A 174 3.52 -8.43 2.92
CA TRP A 174 4.74 -8.70 2.17
C TRP A 174 5.26 -7.44 1.47
N PHE A 175 6.46 -7.52 0.89
CA PHE A 175 7.05 -6.44 0.10
C PHE A 175 6.06 -5.93 -0.96
N GLY A 176 5.94 -4.62 -1.10
CA GLY A 176 4.96 -3.97 -1.96
C GLY A 176 3.63 -3.64 -1.27
N CYS A 177 3.28 -4.31 -0.15
CA CYS A 177 2.14 -3.91 0.70
C CYS A 177 2.42 -2.64 1.50
N SER A 178 3.68 -2.25 1.69
CA SER A 178 4.09 -1.04 2.40
C SER A 178 3.34 0.17 1.89
N GLY A 179 2.76 0.96 2.81
CA GLY A 179 1.94 2.11 2.51
C GLY A 179 0.46 1.82 2.32
N SER A 180 0.03 0.55 2.30
CA SER A 180 -1.40 0.23 2.29
C SER A 180 -2.08 0.82 3.51
N VAL A 181 -3.21 1.49 3.30
CA VAL A 181 -4.02 2.00 4.41
C VAL A 181 -4.92 0.89 4.91
N VAL A 182 -4.90 0.68 6.21
CA VAL A 182 -5.71 -0.33 6.92
C VAL A 182 -6.98 0.33 7.42
N TYR A 183 -8.12 -0.30 7.16
CA TYR A 183 -9.46 0.17 7.50
C TYR A 183 -10.20 -0.84 8.36
N THR A 184 -11.13 -0.36 9.17
CA THR A 184 -12.17 -1.21 9.76
C THR A 184 -13.15 -1.67 8.69
N LEU A 185 -13.96 -2.67 8.99
CA LEU A 185 -15.05 -3.10 8.07
C LEU A 185 -16.17 -2.05 7.92
N SER A 186 -16.17 -0.99 8.73
CA SER A 186 -17.03 0.20 8.55
C SER A 186 -16.42 1.26 7.64
N GLY A 187 -15.13 1.14 7.29
CA GLY A 187 -14.41 2.06 6.41
C GLY A 187 -13.67 3.17 7.15
N ASP A 188 -13.52 3.08 8.48
CA ASP A 188 -12.71 4.00 9.26
C ASP A 188 -11.23 3.63 9.13
N ILE A 189 -10.37 4.64 8.98
CA ILE A 189 -8.92 4.40 8.87
C ILE A 189 -8.34 4.02 10.23
N VAL A 190 -7.67 2.88 10.30
CA VAL A 190 -6.91 2.39 11.45
C VAL A 190 -5.49 2.96 11.44
N GLY A 191 -4.82 2.89 10.30
CA GLY A 191 -3.45 3.36 10.14
C GLY A 191 -2.85 2.97 8.80
N ILE A 192 -1.51 3.09 8.72
CA ILE A 192 -0.73 2.78 7.51
C ILE A 192 0.20 1.60 7.78
N LEU A 193 0.11 0.55 6.97
CA LEU A 193 0.99 -0.60 7.00
C LEU A 193 2.39 -0.18 6.56
N TYR A 194 3.40 -0.46 7.38
CA TYR A 194 4.78 -0.12 7.05
C TYR A 194 5.77 -1.28 7.16
N GLY A 195 5.41 -2.40 7.78
CA GLY A 195 6.33 -3.51 7.92
C GLY A 195 5.66 -4.79 8.38
N VAL A 196 6.47 -5.84 8.42
CA VAL A 196 6.14 -7.15 8.98
C VAL A 196 7.03 -7.41 10.18
N ASP A 197 6.60 -8.28 11.07
CA ASP A 197 7.43 -8.67 12.21
C ASP A 197 8.55 -9.62 11.78
N VAL A 198 9.70 -9.52 12.44
CA VAL A 198 10.88 -10.33 12.13
C VAL A 198 11.49 -10.87 13.42
N GLU A 199 11.53 -12.20 13.53
CA GLU A 199 12.21 -12.89 14.61
C GLU A 199 13.63 -13.29 14.18
N TYR A 200 14.56 -13.20 15.14
CA TYR A 200 15.99 -13.44 14.88
C TYR A 200 16.53 -14.73 15.53
N TYR A 201 15.68 -15.57 16.11
CA TYR A 201 16.10 -16.82 16.75
C TYR A 201 15.17 -17.98 16.36
N PRO A 202 15.72 -19.12 15.91
CA PRO A 202 17.14 -19.52 15.67
C PRO A 202 17.65 -19.12 14.29
N GLY A 203 17.32 -17.97 13.78
CA GLY A 203 17.65 -17.39 12.48
C GLY A 203 16.69 -16.27 12.16
N VAL A 204 16.79 -15.68 10.98
CA VAL A 204 15.87 -14.64 10.53
C VAL A 204 14.59 -15.30 10.03
N GLN A 205 13.48 -15.03 10.68
CA GLN A 205 12.14 -15.50 10.29
C GLN A 205 11.21 -14.31 10.12
N VAL A 206 10.62 -14.19 8.95
CA VAL A 206 9.63 -13.15 8.65
C VAL A 206 8.26 -13.69 9.03
N GLN A 207 7.56 -12.96 9.90
CA GLN A 207 6.21 -13.27 10.36
C GLN A 207 5.20 -12.59 9.43
N GLU A 208 4.94 -13.19 8.28
CA GLU A 208 4.08 -12.62 7.21
C GLU A 208 2.64 -12.31 7.65
N ASN A 209 2.21 -12.91 8.75
CA ASN A 209 0.88 -12.75 9.33
C ASN A 209 0.82 -11.76 10.50
N MET A 210 1.93 -11.11 10.83
CA MET A 210 2.01 -10.06 11.85
C MET A 210 2.56 -8.78 11.24
N ILE A 211 1.67 -7.86 10.92
CA ILE A 211 2.03 -6.60 10.30
C ILE A 211 2.05 -5.44 11.29
N TRP A 212 2.97 -4.53 11.08
CA TRP A 212 3.11 -3.27 11.80
C TRP A 212 2.33 -2.16 11.10
N VAL A 213 1.48 -1.48 11.87
CA VAL A 213 0.62 -0.40 11.37
C VAL A 213 0.85 0.84 12.21
N ALA A 214 1.27 1.92 11.58
CA ALA A 214 1.38 3.24 12.19
C ALA A 214 -0.01 3.83 12.40
N PRO A 215 -0.39 4.23 13.65
CA PRO A 215 -1.73 4.71 13.94
C PRO A 215 -2.04 6.00 13.18
N ILE A 216 -3.22 6.09 12.57
CA ILE A 216 -3.63 7.26 11.79
C ILE A 216 -3.68 8.57 12.61
N GLN A 217 -3.81 8.48 13.93
CA GLN A 217 -3.84 9.60 14.84
C GLN A 217 -2.54 10.44 14.87
N ILE A 218 -1.42 9.83 14.40
CA ILE A 218 -0.14 10.54 14.22
C ILE A 218 -0.28 11.62 13.14
N LEU A 219 -1.09 11.34 12.11
CA LEU A 219 -1.25 12.21 10.95
C LEU A 219 -2.11 13.44 11.28
N LYS A 220 -1.47 14.59 11.45
CA LYS A 220 -2.12 15.88 11.73
C LYS A 220 -2.40 16.62 10.41
N ILE A 221 -3.35 16.12 9.63
CA ILE A 221 -3.60 16.55 8.25
C ILE A 221 -3.90 18.05 8.12
N ASP A 222 -4.60 18.66 9.08
CA ASP A 222 -4.87 20.10 9.07
C ASP A 222 -3.57 20.92 9.12
N ILE A 223 -2.57 20.47 9.90
CA ILE A 223 -1.26 21.10 9.99
C ILE A 223 -0.50 20.93 8.68
N ILE A 224 -0.52 19.73 8.11
CA ILE A 224 0.14 19.39 6.86
C ILE A 224 -0.41 20.24 5.71
N LEU A 225 -1.74 20.31 5.56
CA LEU A 225 -2.38 21.11 4.52
C LEU A 225 -2.11 22.61 4.74
N LYS A 226 -2.12 23.08 5.98
CA LYS A 226 -1.80 24.47 6.30
C LYS A 226 -0.37 24.84 5.89
N SER A 227 0.59 23.92 6.09
CA SER A 227 1.98 24.11 5.65
C SER A 227 2.06 24.19 4.13
N MET A 228 1.45 23.22 3.42
CA MET A 228 1.39 23.22 1.97
C MET A 228 0.75 24.50 1.41
N CYS A 229 -0.35 24.97 2.02
CA CYS A 229 -1.08 26.15 1.55
C CYS A 229 -0.31 27.46 1.76
N ARG A 230 0.69 27.49 2.66
CA ARG A 230 1.51 28.69 2.88
C ARG A 230 2.33 29.04 1.64
N ASP A 231 2.76 28.01 0.90
CA ASP A 231 3.65 28.16 -0.25
C ASP A 231 2.88 28.25 -1.59
N LEU A 232 1.55 28.15 -1.53
CA LEU A 232 0.69 28.25 -2.71
C LEU A 232 0.03 29.63 -2.82
N PRO A 233 -0.19 30.15 -4.04
CA PRO A 233 -0.98 31.37 -4.26
C PRO A 233 -2.36 31.26 -3.61
N LYS A 234 -2.81 32.32 -2.94
CA LYS A 234 -4.13 32.34 -2.28
C LYS A 234 -5.24 31.98 -3.26
N GLY A 235 -6.05 31.00 -2.89
CA GLY A 235 -7.19 30.55 -3.71
C GLY A 235 -6.91 29.41 -4.67
N THR A 236 -5.66 28.90 -4.76
CA THR A 236 -5.29 27.78 -5.63
C THR A 236 -6.04 26.50 -5.26
N MET A 237 -6.32 26.29 -3.98
CA MET A 237 -7.07 25.14 -3.49
C MET A 237 -8.13 25.57 -2.47
N ARG A 238 -9.33 24.95 -2.51
CA ARG A 238 -10.37 25.15 -1.50
C ARG A 238 -9.91 24.71 -0.10
N ALA A 239 -9.08 23.67 -0.03
CA ALA A 239 -8.48 23.18 1.22
C ALA A 239 -7.59 24.24 1.90
N CYS A 240 -7.21 25.31 1.19
CA CYS A 240 -6.39 26.43 1.66
C CYS A 240 -7.18 27.69 2.05
N ARG A 241 -8.52 27.59 2.08
CA ARG A 241 -9.43 28.68 2.48
C ARG A 241 -9.80 28.65 3.95
#